data_36070a104300d8e0d4ff1a55f5bea6b2
#
_entry.id   36070a104300d8e0d4ff1a55f5bea6b2
#
_cell.length_a   1.000
_cell.length_b   1.000
_cell.length_c   1.000
_cell.angle_alpha   90.00
_cell.angle_beta   90.00
_cell.angle_gamma   90.00
#
_symmetry.space_group_name_H-M   'P 1'
#
loop_
_entity.id
_entity.type
_entity.pdbx_description
1 polymer ?
#
loop_
_entity_poly.entity_id
_entity_poly.type
_entity_poly.pdbx_seq_one_letter_code
_entity_poly.pdbx_strand_id
1 'polypeptide(L)'
;MMTKTVIIGTNHAGIAAANTLLDNYPDQEVVMIDRNSNLSYLGCGTALWVGRQVNDYHGLFYTKVENFTNKGAKITLEAEVKDIDFDKKVVHYIKKDGTELTEDYDKLILATGSLPISPNVAGKDLNGIHFLKLFQDGQDVDKEISAEEVKNVAVIGAGYIGVEIAEAAKRRGKNVLLFDAADRSLSTHYDKAFTDLMDKNLADHGIENHFGELVTEYKGNDQNHVTQVVTAEGEYDVDLVINAIGFRPNNSLGKDHLRLFKNGAYLVDRYGQTSDKNVYAVGDCATIYSNALDKMTYIALASNAVRSGIVAAHNLAGTKLESVGVQGSNGINIWDLKMVSTGLSVEAAKKFGLDVEYTDFEDLQKPAFMPKDVNAEVKIRIVYEKESRRIVGAQLASTEDVSMAIHMFSLAIQEHVTIDKLSLLDIFFLPHFNQPYNYITMAALSAK
;
A
#
# COMPACT_ATOMS: atom_id res chain seq x y z
N MET A 1 32.87 -9.25 -19.08
CA MET A 1 32.05 -10.40 -18.59
C MET A 1 30.70 -9.80 -18.21
N MET A 2 29.61 -10.46 -18.56
CA MET A 2 28.27 -10.03 -18.11
C MET A 2 28.19 -10.20 -16.60
N THR A 3 27.54 -9.25 -15.93
CA THR A 3 27.25 -9.34 -14.50
C THR A 3 25.90 -10.02 -14.34
N LYS A 4 25.84 -11.13 -13.62
CA LYS A 4 24.59 -11.85 -13.38
C LYS A 4 23.85 -11.27 -12.18
N THR A 5 22.65 -10.74 -12.41
CA THR A 5 21.74 -10.23 -11.39
C THR A 5 20.55 -11.17 -11.22
N VAL A 6 20.39 -11.73 -10.01
CA VAL A 6 19.20 -12.49 -9.63
C VAL A 6 18.24 -11.57 -8.90
N ILE A 7 16.95 -11.60 -9.30
CA ILE A 7 15.84 -10.85 -8.69
C ILE A 7 14.85 -11.86 -8.12
N ILE A 8 14.60 -11.79 -6.81
CA ILE A 8 13.62 -12.65 -6.13
C ILE A 8 12.33 -11.85 -5.93
N GLY A 9 11.30 -12.19 -6.70
CA GLY A 9 10.00 -11.52 -6.73
C GLY A 9 9.75 -10.78 -8.04
N THR A 10 8.58 -11.02 -8.66
CA THR A 10 8.19 -10.51 -9.97
C THR A 10 6.96 -9.62 -9.93
N ASN A 11 6.79 -8.86 -8.85
CA ASN A 11 5.79 -7.80 -8.78
C ASN A 11 6.46 -6.42 -8.87
N HIS A 12 5.80 -5.33 -8.52
CA HIS A 12 6.13 -3.92 -8.78
C HIS A 12 7.63 -3.60 -8.70
N ALA A 13 8.28 -3.93 -7.58
CA ALA A 13 9.69 -3.59 -7.35
C ALA A 13 10.63 -4.43 -8.25
N GLY A 14 10.42 -5.75 -8.31
CA GLY A 14 11.23 -6.65 -9.12
C GLY A 14 11.10 -6.37 -10.62
N ILE A 15 9.86 -6.09 -11.08
CA ILE A 15 9.59 -5.68 -12.46
C ILE A 15 10.28 -4.36 -12.81
N ALA A 16 10.19 -3.36 -11.93
CA ALA A 16 10.84 -2.07 -12.16
C ALA A 16 12.37 -2.21 -12.23
N ALA A 17 12.94 -3.03 -11.35
CA ALA A 17 14.37 -3.33 -11.36
C ALA A 17 14.78 -4.06 -12.65
N ALA A 18 14.04 -5.11 -13.04
CA ALA A 18 14.33 -5.88 -14.26
C ALA A 18 14.24 -5.01 -15.51
N ASN A 19 13.18 -4.21 -15.67
CA ASN A 19 13.05 -3.29 -16.79
C ASN A 19 14.21 -2.28 -16.84
N THR A 20 14.57 -1.70 -15.69
CA THR A 20 15.68 -0.74 -15.62
C THR A 20 17.01 -1.37 -16.07
N LEU A 21 17.29 -2.60 -15.62
CA LEU A 21 18.51 -3.32 -16.03
C LEU A 21 18.49 -3.65 -17.52
N LEU A 22 17.42 -4.27 -18.01
CA LEU A 22 17.30 -4.71 -19.40
C LEU A 22 17.30 -3.56 -20.42
N ASP A 23 16.72 -2.41 -20.05
CA ASP A 23 16.59 -1.28 -20.97
C ASP A 23 17.87 -0.40 -21.02
N ASN A 24 18.68 -0.39 -19.95
CA ASN A 24 19.80 0.54 -19.83
C ASN A 24 21.18 -0.12 -19.76
N TYR A 25 21.26 -1.43 -19.46
CA TYR A 25 22.53 -2.10 -19.16
C TYR A 25 22.67 -3.43 -19.94
N PRO A 26 23.15 -3.40 -21.18
CA PRO A 26 23.23 -4.59 -22.05
C PRO A 26 24.26 -5.63 -21.57
N ASP A 27 25.11 -5.28 -20.61
CA ASP A 27 26.09 -6.18 -19.98
C ASP A 27 25.54 -6.92 -18.73
N GLN A 28 24.24 -6.76 -18.44
CA GLN A 28 23.56 -7.48 -17.36
C GLN A 28 22.87 -8.74 -17.87
N GLU A 29 23.13 -9.87 -17.20
CA GLU A 29 22.30 -11.07 -17.29
C GLU A 29 21.25 -11.02 -16.17
N VAL A 30 19.97 -10.96 -16.52
CA VAL A 30 18.87 -10.82 -15.54
C VAL A 30 18.13 -12.14 -15.39
N VAL A 31 18.08 -12.67 -14.16
CA VAL A 31 17.33 -13.87 -13.80
C VAL A 31 16.27 -13.48 -12.76
N MET A 32 15.01 -13.82 -13.02
CA MET A 32 13.88 -13.54 -12.12
C MET A 32 13.27 -14.85 -11.62
N ILE A 33 13.01 -14.94 -10.30
CA ILE A 33 12.43 -16.13 -9.67
C ILE A 33 11.24 -15.68 -8.81
N ASP A 34 10.09 -16.32 -8.99
CA ASP A 34 8.91 -16.07 -8.18
C ASP A 34 8.14 -17.35 -7.85
N ARG A 35 7.61 -17.43 -6.63
CA ARG A 35 6.77 -18.54 -6.18
C ARG A 35 5.37 -18.56 -6.79
N ASN A 36 4.88 -17.40 -7.26
CA ASN A 36 3.56 -17.29 -7.87
C ASN A 36 3.57 -17.74 -9.32
N SER A 37 2.40 -18.12 -9.85
CA SER A 37 2.19 -18.48 -11.25
C SER A 37 2.08 -17.28 -12.19
N ASN A 38 2.07 -16.06 -11.63
CA ASN A 38 1.83 -14.80 -12.33
C ASN A 38 2.88 -13.76 -11.95
N LEU A 39 3.07 -12.77 -12.82
CA LEU A 39 3.84 -11.55 -12.54
C LEU A 39 2.95 -10.33 -12.70
N SER A 40 3.42 -9.17 -12.22
CA SER A 40 2.77 -7.86 -12.42
C SER A 40 1.37 -7.67 -11.81
N TYR A 41 1.00 -8.45 -10.81
CA TYR A 41 -0.33 -8.36 -10.21
C TYR A 41 -0.56 -7.02 -9.49
N LEU A 42 -1.61 -6.30 -9.89
CA LEU A 42 -2.11 -5.08 -9.25
C LEU A 42 -3.05 -5.44 -8.09
N GLY A 43 -2.49 -5.78 -6.92
CA GLY A 43 -3.27 -6.17 -5.75
C GLY A 43 -4.27 -5.10 -5.27
N CYS A 44 -3.96 -3.80 -5.50
CA CYS A 44 -4.90 -2.70 -5.21
C CYS A 44 -6.15 -2.70 -6.12
N GLY A 45 -6.17 -3.44 -7.21
CA GLY A 45 -7.36 -3.63 -8.04
C GLY A 45 -8.25 -4.82 -7.62
N THR A 46 -7.83 -5.62 -6.65
CA THR A 46 -8.56 -6.83 -6.25
C THR A 46 -9.97 -6.51 -5.75
N ALA A 47 -10.12 -5.50 -4.90
CA ALA A 47 -11.42 -5.09 -4.39
C ALA A 47 -12.35 -4.57 -5.51
N LEU A 48 -11.80 -3.86 -6.51
CA LEU A 48 -12.56 -3.40 -7.67
C LEU A 48 -13.10 -4.58 -8.50
N TRP A 49 -12.29 -5.62 -8.67
CA TRP A 49 -12.69 -6.82 -9.37
C TRP A 49 -13.73 -7.62 -8.56
N VAL A 50 -13.45 -7.93 -7.29
CA VAL A 50 -14.39 -8.64 -6.40
C VAL A 50 -15.71 -7.90 -6.30
N GLY A 51 -15.69 -6.57 -6.20
CA GLY A 51 -16.88 -5.70 -6.15
C GLY A 51 -17.57 -5.46 -7.50
N ARG A 52 -17.10 -6.09 -8.60
CA ARG A 52 -17.66 -5.90 -9.97
C ARG A 52 -17.64 -4.45 -10.46
N GLN A 53 -16.70 -3.64 -9.96
CA GLN A 53 -16.45 -2.30 -10.49
C GLN A 53 -15.62 -2.36 -11.79
N VAL A 54 -14.87 -3.45 -11.99
CA VAL A 54 -14.23 -3.82 -13.26
C VAL A 54 -14.73 -5.19 -13.70
N ASN A 55 -14.88 -5.38 -15.00
CA ASN A 55 -15.53 -6.58 -15.55
C ASN A 55 -14.64 -7.82 -15.50
N ASP A 56 -13.30 -7.63 -15.54
CA ASP A 56 -12.35 -8.72 -15.77
C ASP A 56 -11.06 -8.50 -14.96
N TYR A 57 -10.55 -9.58 -14.38
CA TYR A 57 -9.29 -9.57 -13.65
C TYR A 57 -8.05 -9.51 -14.55
N HIS A 58 -8.17 -9.79 -15.85
CA HIS A 58 -7.00 -9.77 -16.77
C HIS A 58 -6.32 -8.39 -16.82
N GLY A 59 -7.11 -7.32 -16.64
CA GLY A 59 -6.58 -5.95 -16.55
C GLY A 59 -5.72 -5.68 -15.30
N LEU A 60 -5.73 -6.59 -14.32
CA LEU A 60 -4.87 -6.49 -13.12
C LEU A 60 -3.42 -6.92 -13.37
N PHE A 61 -3.09 -7.34 -14.59
CA PHE A 61 -1.73 -7.73 -14.99
C PHE A 61 -1.24 -6.77 -16.06
N TYR A 62 -0.32 -5.86 -15.69
CA TYR A 62 0.12 -4.78 -16.59
C TYR A 62 1.31 -5.13 -17.50
N THR A 63 1.91 -6.32 -17.34
CA THR A 63 2.99 -6.82 -18.23
C THR A 63 2.97 -8.34 -18.29
N LYS A 64 3.71 -8.91 -19.24
CA LYS A 64 3.77 -10.35 -19.54
C LYS A 64 5.21 -10.85 -19.53
N VAL A 65 5.40 -12.15 -19.36
CA VAL A 65 6.72 -12.84 -19.36
C VAL A 65 7.52 -12.50 -20.62
N GLU A 66 6.84 -12.49 -21.76
CA GLU A 66 7.49 -12.26 -23.08
C GLU A 66 8.15 -10.89 -23.17
N ASN A 67 7.64 -9.88 -22.46
CA ASN A 67 8.22 -8.53 -22.45
C ASN A 67 9.66 -8.52 -21.88
N PHE A 68 9.99 -9.47 -21.04
CA PHE A 68 11.31 -9.61 -20.41
C PHE A 68 12.17 -10.65 -21.15
N THR A 69 11.59 -11.80 -21.50
CA THR A 69 12.35 -12.86 -22.19
C THR A 69 12.80 -12.44 -23.59
N ASN A 70 12.01 -11.62 -24.29
CA ASN A 70 12.42 -11.02 -25.56
C ASN A 70 13.59 -10.03 -25.43
N LYS A 71 13.85 -9.53 -24.22
CA LYS A 71 15.01 -8.70 -23.88
C LYS A 71 16.17 -9.52 -23.30
N GLY A 72 16.06 -10.85 -23.25
CA GLY A 72 17.11 -11.77 -22.80
C GLY A 72 17.02 -12.16 -21.32
N ALA A 73 16.01 -11.75 -20.56
CA ALA A 73 15.85 -12.21 -19.18
C ALA A 73 15.44 -13.68 -19.11
N LYS A 74 15.89 -14.36 -18.06
CA LYS A 74 15.40 -15.69 -17.67
C LYS A 74 14.38 -15.52 -16.54
N ILE A 75 13.20 -16.12 -16.67
CA ILE A 75 12.14 -16.05 -15.66
C ILE A 75 11.70 -17.46 -15.28
N THR A 76 11.66 -17.73 -13.97
CA THR A 76 11.14 -18.97 -13.43
C THR A 76 10.01 -18.62 -12.44
N LEU A 77 8.76 -18.85 -12.85
CA LEU A 77 7.57 -18.76 -12.01
C LEU A 77 7.27 -20.10 -11.35
N GLU A 78 6.36 -20.12 -10.37
CA GLU A 78 6.02 -21.29 -9.54
C GLU A 78 7.27 -21.95 -8.94
N ALA A 79 8.23 -21.12 -8.51
CA ALA A 79 9.52 -21.52 -7.98
C ALA A 79 9.80 -20.76 -6.69
N GLU A 80 9.77 -21.48 -5.58
CA GLU A 80 9.98 -20.89 -4.26
C GLU A 80 11.46 -20.94 -3.87
N VAL A 81 12.05 -19.77 -3.65
CA VAL A 81 13.40 -19.68 -3.07
C VAL A 81 13.33 -20.09 -1.61
N LYS A 82 14.12 -21.10 -1.25
CA LYS A 82 14.15 -21.69 0.10
C LYS A 82 15.29 -21.14 0.94
N ASP A 83 16.43 -20.88 0.33
CA ASP A 83 17.64 -20.45 1.00
C ASP A 83 18.57 -19.68 0.07
N ILE A 84 19.46 -18.87 0.65
CA ILE A 84 20.52 -18.14 -0.03
C ILE A 84 21.83 -18.35 0.71
N ASP A 85 22.81 -18.97 0.04
CA ASP A 85 24.20 -19.01 0.48
C ASP A 85 24.87 -17.68 0.06
N PHE A 86 24.90 -16.70 0.96
CA PHE A 86 25.45 -15.37 0.70
C PHE A 86 26.96 -15.39 0.50
N ASP A 87 27.69 -16.33 1.12
CA ASP A 87 29.14 -16.45 1.01
C ASP A 87 29.53 -17.00 -0.37
N LYS A 88 28.82 -18.02 -0.85
CA LYS A 88 29.03 -18.61 -2.18
C LYS A 88 28.28 -17.88 -3.28
N LYS A 89 27.35 -16.97 -2.91
CA LYS A 89 26.46 -16.25 -3.81
C LYS A 89 25.59 -17.19 -4.66
N VAL A 90 24.88 -18.09 -4.03
CA VAL A 90 23.99 -19.07 -4.65
C VAL A 90 22.60 -19.01 -4.04
N VAL A 91 21.58 -18.95 -4.90
CA VAL A 91 20.18 -19.05 -4.53
C VAL A 91 19.70 -20.48 -4.74
N HIS A 92 19.07 -21.08 -3.72
CA HIS A 92 18.46 -22.40 -3.77
C HIS A 92 16.95 -22.26 -3.87
N TYR A 93 16.33 -22.88 -4.87
CA TYR A 93 14.88 -22.80 -5.07
C TYR A 93 14.28 -24.11 -5.56
N ILE A 94 12.98 -24.30 -5.27
CA ILE A 94 12.23 -25.50 -5.60
C ILE A 94 11.05 -25.10 -6.48
N LYS A 95 10.91 -25.74 -7.63
CA LYS A 95 9.74 -25.60 -8.49
C LYS A 95 8.53 -26.33 -7.92
N LYS A 96 7.34 -25.97 -8.38
CA LYS A 96 6.08 -26.60 -7.98
C LYS A 96 6.04 -28.12 -8.20
N ASP A 97 6.78 -28.61 -9.18
CA ASP A 97 6.92 -30.05 -9.49
C ASP A 97 7.92 -30.77 -8.55
N GLY A 98 8.51 -30.07 -7.57
CA GLY A 98 9.48 -30.60 -6.64
C GLY A 98 10.93 -30.56 -7.13
N THR A 99 11.20 -30.07 -8.34
CA THR A 99 12.57 -29.97 -8.87
C THR A 99 13.39 -28.94 -8.09
N GLU A 100 14.47 -29.37 -7.44
CA GLU A 100 15.42 -28.50 -6.76
C GLU A 100 16.46 -27.95 -7.75
N LEU A 101 16.67 -26.65 -7.70
CA LEU A 101 17.57 -25.92 -8.59
C LEU A 101 18.40 -24.90 -7.81
N THR A 102 19.51 -24.50 -8.41
CA THR A 102 20.37 -23.44 -7.90
C THR A 102 20.65 -22.42 -8.98
N GLU A 103 20.85 -21.16 -8.58
CA GLU A 103 21.28 -20.07 -9.46
C GLU A 103 22.38 -19.27 -8.77
N ASP A 104 23.55 -19.15 -9.39
CA ASP A 104 24.62 -18.28 -8.91
C ASP A 104 24.36 -16.83 -9.30
N TYR A 105 24.90 -15.88 -8.53
CA TYR A 105 24.74 -14.46 -8.81
C TYR A 105 26.01 -13.66 -8.51
N ASP A 106 26.21 -12.58 -9.25
CA ASP A 106 27.17 -11.53 -8.89
C ASP A 106 26.49 -10.50 -7.99
N LYS A 107 25.22 -10.18 -8.29
CA LYS A 107 24.34 -9.24 -7.58
C LYS A 107 22.97 -9.86 -7.34
N LEU A 108 22.37 -9.48 -6.21
CA LEU A 108 21.06 -9.98 -5.79
C LEU A 108 20.12 -8.82 -5.46
N ILE A 109 18.87 -8.91 -5.92
CA ILE A 109 17.78 -8.00 -5.52
C ILE A 109 16.70 -8.82 -4.79
N LEU A 110 16.49 -8.50 -3.53
CA LEU A 110 15.39 -9.02 -2.73
C LEU A 110 14.16 -8.13 -2.94
N ALA A 111 13.20 -8.61 -3.73
CA ALA A 111 11.89 -7.99 -3.98
C ALA A 111 10.77 -8.86 -3.40
N THR A 112 11.01 -9.46 -2.23
CA THR A 112 10.19 -10.50 -1.59
C THR A 112 8.86 -9.99 -1.02
N GLY A 113 8.66 -8.67 -1.02
CA GLY A 113 7.41 -8.05 -0.63
C GLY A 113 7.04 -8.20 0.85
N SER A 114 5.76 -8.39 1.12
CA SER A 114 5.21 -8.52 2.46
C SER A 114 4.26 -9.72 2.57
N LEU A 115 4.03 -10.18 3.79
CA LEU A 115 3.14 -11.28 4.13
C LEU A 115 1.98 -10.78 4.99
N PRO A 116 0.76 -11.30 4.83
CA PRO A 116 -0.36 -10.98 5.70
C PRO A 116 -0.03 -11.34 7.15
N ILE A 117 -0.54 -10.52 8.07
CA ILE A 117 -0.52 -10.85 9.50
C ILE A 117 -1.70 -11.76 9.77
N SER A 118 -1.44 -12.96 10.29
CA SER A 118 -2.48 -13.86 10.78
C SER A 118 -2.75 -13.53 12.25
N PRO A 119 -4.02 -13.32 12.66
CA PRO A 119 -4.35 -13.14 14.06
C PRO A 119 -4.00 -14.41 14.84
N ASN A 120 -3.47 -14.23 16.05
CA ASN A 120 -3.18 -15.36 16.94
C ASN A 120 -4.38 -15.65 17.84
N VAL A 121 -5.46 -16.14 17.24
CA VAL A 121 -6.73 -16.43 17.91
C VAL A 121 -7.17 -17.86 17.63
N ALA A 122 -8.03 -18.41 18.49
CA ALA A 122 -8.64 -19.72 18.26
C ALA A 122 -9.49 -19.69 16.97
N GLY A 123 -9.52 -20.79 16.24
CA GLY A 123 -10.30 -20.92 15.01
C GLY A 123 -9.75 -20.24 13.77
N LYS A 124 -8.55 -19.63 13.82
CA LYS A 124 -7.94 -18.88 12.70
C LYS A 124 -7.71 -19.71 11.43
N ASP A 125 -7.69 -21.03 11.54
CA ASP A 125 -7.42 -21.95 10.44
C ASP A 125 -8.72 -22.64 9.94
N LEU A 126 -9.89 -22.14 10.32
CA LEU A 126 -11.19 -22.61 9.80
C LEU A 126 -11.33 -22.26 8.31
N ASN A 127 -12.05 -23.10 7.57
CA ASN A 127 -12.47 -22.80 6.21
C ASN A 127 -13.38 -21.55 6.19
N GLY A 128 -13.40 -20.81 5.09
CA GLY A 128 -14.14 -19.54 4.98
C GLY A 128 -13.44 -18.36 5.63
N ILE A 129 -12.15 -18.52 6.03
CA ILE A 129 -11.32 -17.41 6.52
C ILE A 129 -10.20 -17.15 5.50
N HIS A 130 -10.18 -15.95 4.93
CA HIS A 130 -9.26 -15.57 3.87
C HIS A 130 -8.40 -14.36 4.24
N PHE A 131 -7.28 -14.25 3.53
CA PHE A 131 -6.49 -13.03 3.41
C PHE A 131 -6.69 -12.44 2.01
N LEU A 132 -6.16 -11.24 1.77
CA LEU A 132 -6.23 -10.60 0.46
C LEU A 132 -4.88 -9.97 0.11
N LYS A 133 -3.98 -10.77 -0.47
CA LYS A 133 -2.63 -10.33 -0.87
C LYS A 133 -2.26 -10.80 -2.27
N LEU A 134 -2.48 -12.06 -2.58
CA LEU A 134 -2.12 -12.68 -3.85
C LEU A 134 -3.33 -12.69 -4.79
N PHE A 135 -3.08 -12.90 -6.08
CA PHE A 135 -4.14 -13.10 -7.05
C PHE A 135 -5.05 -14.29 -6.69
N GLN A 136 -4.43 -15.37 -6.22
CA GLN A 136 -5.13 -16.58 -5.79
C GLN A 136 -6.08 -16.30 -4.62
N ASP A 137 -5.66 -15.49 -3.65
CA ASP A 137 -6.53 -15.06 -2.54
C ASP A 137 -7.78 -14.33 -3.08
N GLY A 138 -7.57 -13.45 -4.07
CA GLY A 138 -8.68 -12.75 -4.75
C GLY A 138 -9.62 -13.69 -5.48
N GLN A 139 -9.10 -14.77 -6.11
CA GLN A 139 -9.92 -15.80 -6.77
C GLN A 139 -10.79 -16.57 -5.76
N ASP A 140 -10.20 -16.96 -4.62
CA ASP A 140 -10.91 -17.69 -3.58
C ASP A 140 -12.02 -16.82 -2.95
N VAL A 141 -11.68 -15.55 -2.61
CA VAL A 141 -12.67 -14.59 -2.09
C VAL A 141 -13.78 -14.32 -3.12
N ASP A 142 -13.48 -14.12 -4.39
CA ASP A 142 -14.48 -13.86 -5.43
C ASP A 142 -15.41 -15.06 -5.63
N LYS A 143 -14.86 -16.28 -5.57
CA LYS A 143 -15.63 -17.52 -5.66
C LYS A 143 -16.60 -17.65 -4.48
N GLU A 144 -16.11 -17.52 -3.25
CA GLU A 144 -16.94 -17.72 -2.06
C GLU A 144 -17.97 -16.60 -1.89
N ILE A 145 -17.62 -15.35 -2.10
CA ILE A 145 -18.57 -14.24 -2.00
C ILE A 145 -19.66 -14.31 -3.06
N SER A 146 -19.43 -15.06 -4.16
CA SER A 146 -20.43 -15.29 -5.22
C SER A 146 -21.46 -16.36 -4.85
N ALA A 147 -21.19 -17.18 -3.83
CA ALA A 147 -22.08 -18.25 -3.42
C ALA A 147 -23.38 -17.68 -2.80
N GLU A 148 -24.51 -18.30 -3.11
CA GLU A 148 -25.83 -17.83 -2.64
C GLU A 148 -26.03 -18.02 -1.15
N GLU A 149 -25.38 -19.01 -0.56
CA GLU A 149 -25.38 -19.30 0.89
C GLU A 149 -24.63 -18.27 1.72
N VAL A 150 -23.61 -17.64 1.17
CA VAL A 150 -22.87 -16.57 1.85
C VAL A 150 -23.71 -15.30 1.89
N LYS A 151 -24.15 -14.90 3.09
CA LYS A 151 -24.97 -13.71 3.33
C LYS A 151 -24.22 -12.66 4.14
N ASN A 152 -23.55 -13.11 5.22
CA ASN A 152 -22.89 -12.27 6.19
C ASN A 152 -21.36 -12.37 6.02
N VAL A 153 -20.71 -11.26 5.74
CA VAL A 153 -19.26 -11.18 5.53
C VAL A 153 -18.66 -10.32 6.63
N ALA A 154 -17.76 -10.91 7.42
CA ALA A 154 -16.95 -10.15 8.36
C ALA A 154 -15.62 -9.74 7.70
N VAL A 155 -15.29 -8.46 7.81
CA VAL A 155 -13.98 -7.92 7.44
C VAL A 155 -13.26 -7.49 8.71
N ILE A 156 -12.09 -8.05 8.95
CA ILE A 156 -11.29 -7.79 10.16
C ILE A 156 -10.11 -6.90 9.81
N GLY A 157 -10.13 -5.67 10.34
CA GLY A 157 -9.20 -4.58 10.04
C GLY A 157 -9.81 -3.56 9.09
N ALA A 158 -9.94 -2.31 9.55
CA ALA A 158 -10.52 -1.19 8.80
C ALA A 158 -9.45 -0.25 8.21
N GLY A 159 -8.30 -0.81 7.78
CA GLY A 159 -7.33 -0.13 6.92
C GLY A 159 -7.82 -0.04 5.47
N TYR A 160 -6.95 0.40 4.54
CA TYR A 160 -7.30 0.54 3.11
C TYR A 160 -7.96 -0.72 2.54
N ILE A 161 -7.29 -1.86 2.65
CA ILE A 161 -7.78 -3.13 2.08
C ILE A 161 -9.11 -3.54 2.72
N GLY A 162 -9.23 -3.38 4.05
CA GLY A 162 -10.47 -3.74 4.74
C GLY A 162 -11.66 -2.89 4.32
N VAL A 163 -11.48 -1.57 4.21
CA VAL A 163 -12.54 -0.66 3.77
C VAL A 163 -12.93 -0.92 2.31
N GLU A 164 -11.94 -1.13 1.42
CA GLU A 164 -12.18 -1.44 0.01
C GLU A 164 -12.90 -2.77 -0.19
N ILE A 165 -12.52 -3.82 0.55
CA ILE A 165 -13.18 -5.13 0.41
C ILE A 165 -14.55 -5.15 1.11
N ALA A 166 -14.76 -4.34 2.14
CA ALA A 166 -16.07 -4.15 2.74
C ALA A 166 -17.05 -3.48 1.76
N GLU A 167 -16.61 -2.42 1.04
CA GLU A 167 -17.38 -1.86 -0.07
C GLU A 167 -17.66 -2.91 -1.15
N ALA A 168 -16.65 -3.68 -1.56
CA ALA A 168 -16.80 -4.71 -2.57
C ALA A 168 -17.86 -5.76 -2.19
N ALA A 169 -17.81 -6.25 -0.94
CA ALA A 169 -18.79 -7.19 -0.42
C ALA A 169 -20.21 -6.58 -0.38
N LYS A 170 -20.32 -5.33 0.03
CA LYS A 170 -21.60 -4.60 0.03
C LYS A 170 -22.18 -4.42 -1.36
N ARG A 171 -21.36 -4.09 -2.36
CA ARG A 171 -21.74 -4.02 -3.79
C ARG A 171 -22.23 -5.38 -4.33
N ARG A 172 -21.76 -6.49 -3.74
CA ARG A 172 -22.23 -7.85 -4.05
C ARG A 172 -23.52 -8.21 -3.29
N GLY A 173 -24.15 -7.25 -2.59
CA GLY A 173 -25.41 -7.44 -1.86
C GLY A 173 -25.28 -8.22 -0.57
N LYS A 174 -24.09 -8.31 0.02
CA LYS A 174 -23.86 -8.99 1.31
C LYS A 174 -24.14 -8.05 2.49
N ASN A 175 -24.49 -8.63 3.63
CA ASN A 175 -24.41 -7.94 4.91
C ASN A 175 -22.96 -7.91 5.33
N VAL A 176 -22.45 -6.74 5.68
CA VAL A 176 -21.03 -6.55 5.97
C VAL A 176 -20.85 -6.03 7.38
N LEU A 177 -20.05 -6.74 8.16
CA LEU A 177 -19.61 -6.36 9.49
C LEU A 177 -18.12 -6.00 9.39
N LEU A 178 -17.75 -4.77 9.70
CA LEU A 178 -16.36 -4.28 9.61
C LEU A 178 -15.81 -4.05 11.02
N PHE A 179 -14.85 -4.89 11.42
CA PHE A 179 -14.21 -4.85 12.74
C PHE A 179 -12.85 -4.18 12.70
N ASP A 180 -12.54 -3.37 13.70
CA ASP A 180 -11.18 -2.90 13.97
C ASP A 180 -10.97 -2.70 15.47
N ALA A 181 -9.77 -3.02 15.96
CA ALA A 181 -9.36 -2.74 17.33
C ALA A 181 -9.20 -1.22 17.62
N ALA A 182 -8.95 -0.44 16.56
CA ALA A 182 -9.00 1.03 16.66
C ALA A 182 -10.45 1.53 16.68
N ASP A 183 -10.63 2.73 17.24
CA ASP A 183 -11.94 3.36 17.41
C ASP A 183 -12.57 3.94 16.12
N ARG A 184 -11.91 3.74 14.96
CA ARG A 184 -12.33 4.28 13.65
C ARG A 184 -11.60 3.61 12.48
N SER A 185 -12.15 3.75 11.28
CA SER A 185 -11.48 3.31 10.05
C SER A 185 -10.26 4.19 9.73
N LEU A 186 -9.33 3.67 8.92
CA LEU A 186 -8.18 4.39 8.35
C LEU A 186 -7.32 5.18 9.38
N SER A 187 -7.39 4.83 10.66
CA SER A 187 -6.80 5.54 11.80
C SER A 187 -5.29 5.74 11.69
N THR A 188 -4.59 4.89 10.95
CA THR A 188 -3.13 4.98 10.73
C THR A 188 -2.72 5.95 9.62
N HIS A 189 -3.68 6.40 8.80
CA HIS A 189 -3.41 7.21 7.60
C HIS A 189 -4.00 8.62 7.66
N TYR A 190 -5.15 8.77 8.33
CA TYR A 190 -5.87 10.03 8.41
C TYR A 190 -6.16 10.43 9.86
N ASP A 191 -6.22 11.74 10.09
CA ASP A 191 -6.70 12.28 11.34
C ASP A 191 -8.23 12.12 11.48
N LYS A 192 -8.73 12.15 12.72
CA LYS A 192 -10.14 11.89 13.07
C LYS A 192 -11.14 12.68 12.22
N ALA A 193 -10.86 13.96 11.93
CA ALA A 193 -11.75 14.81 11.14
C ALA A 193 -12.01 14.30 9.70
N PHE A 194 -11.18 13.39 9.19
CA PHE A 194 -11.32 12.74 7.89
C PHE A 194 -11.87 11.33 8.02
N THR A 195 -11.43 10.58 9.05
CA THR A 195 -11.97 9.24 9.28
C THR A 195 -13.45 9.28 9.64
N ASP A 196 -13.93 10.31 10.36
CA ASP A 196 -15.36 10.49 10.65
C ASP A 196 -16.20 10.60 9.36
N LEU A 197 -15.66 11.18 8.28
CA LEU A 197 -16.33 11.21 6.97
C LEU A 197 -16.43 9.80 6.37
N MET A 198 -15.36 9.02 6.48
CA MET A 198 -15.34 7.64 5.98
C MET A 198 -16.27 6.75 6.80
N ASP A 199 -16.22 6.83 8.13
CA ASP A 199 -17.04 6.02 9.03
C ASP A 199 -18.53 6.28 8.78
N LYS A 200 -18.89 7.56 8.58
CA LYS A 200 -20.23 7.95 8.18
C LYS A 200 -20.61 7.41 6.79
N ASN A 201 -19.72 7.52 5.82
CA ASN A 201 -19.95 7.04 4.46
C ASN A 201 -20.19 5.52 4.43
N LEU A 202 -19.42 4.74 5.21
CA LEU A 202 -19.60 3.29 5.36
C LEU A 202 -20.98 2.96 5.97
N ALA A 203 -21.35 3.64 7.05
CA ALA A 203 -22.63 3.44 7.73
C ALA A 203 -23.82 3.85 6.86
N ASP A 204 -23.74 4.97 6.14
CA ASP A 204 -24.78 5.44 5.21
C ASP A 204 -25.05 4.42 4.09
N HIS A 205 -24.04 3.64 3.69
CA HIS A 205 -24.16 2.56 2.72
C HIS A 205 -24.49 1.20 3.35
N GLY A 206 -24.77 1.17 4.65
CA GLY A 206 -25.24 -0.01 5.38
C GLY A 206 -24.16 -1.05 5.68
N ILE A 207 -22.92 -0.60 5.90
CA ILE A 207 -21.88 -1.40 6.55
C ILE A 207 -22.04 -1.23 8.06
N GLU A 208 -22.03 -2.34 8.78
CA GLU A 208 -22.08 -2.36 10.24
C GLU A 208 -20.67 -2.19 10.79
N ASN A 209 -20.38 -1.02 11.38
CA ASN A 209 -19.06 -0.66 11.87
C ASN A 209 -18.90 -1.11 13.34
N HIS A 210 -17.95 -2.01 13.59
CA HIS A 210 -17.55 -2.54 14.90
C HIS A 210 -16.15 -2.01 15.26
N PHE A 211 -16.04 -0.72 15.50
CA PHE A 211 -14.77 -0.06 15.85
C PHE A 211 -14.54 -0.06 17.37
N GLY A 212 -13.28 -0.22 17.78
CA GLY A 212 -12.89 -0.48 19.15
C GLY A 212 -13.09 -1.94 19.59
N GLU A 213 -13.48 -2.82 18.66
CA GLU A 213 -13.75 -4.23 18.92
C GLU A 213 -12.62 -5.12 18.38
N LEU A 214 -11.85 -5.70 19.28
CA LEU A 214 -10.82 -6.66 18.94
C LEU A 214 -11.44 -8.06 18.81
N VAL A 215 -11.26 -8.70 17.65
CA VAL A 215 -11.64 -10.11 17.46
C VAL A 215 -10.72 -11.01 18.26
N THR A 216 -11.29 -11.89 19.07
CA THR A 216 -10.58 -12.76 20.00
C THR A 216 -10.69 -14.24 19.66
N GLU A 217 -11.69 -14.65 18.86
CA GLU A 217 -11.92 -16.04 18.46
C GLU A 217 -12.75 -16.10 17.18
N TYR A 218 -12.57 -17.14 16.41
CA TYR A 218 -13.49 -17.62 15.36
C TYR A 218 -14.07 -18.94 15.78
N LYS A 219 -15.41 -19.08 15.72
CA LYS A 219 -16.10 -20.35 15.94
C LYS A 219 -16.50 -20.98 14.63
N GLY A 220 -16.47 -22.29 14.56
CA GLY A 220 -16.82 -23.06 13.38
C GLY A 220 -17.86 -24.15 13.65
N ASN A 221 -18.38 -24.75 12.58
CA ASN A 221 -19.26 -25.90 12.62
C ASN A 221 -18.49 -27.23 12.53
N ASP A 222 -19.22 -28.35 12.57
CA ASP A 222 -18.65 -29.69 12.46
C ASP A 222 -17.95 -29.99 11.12
N GLN A 223 -18.14 -29.14 10.11
CA GLN A 223 -17.45 -29.18 8.82
C GLN A 223 -16.19 -28.34 8.77
N ASN A 224 -15.73 -27.84 9.92
CA ASN A 224 -14.57 -26.97 10.05
C ASN A 224 -14.70 -25.67 9.24
N HIS A 225 -15.91 -25.10 9.10
CA HIS A 225 -16.19 -23.85 8.43
C HIS A 225 -16.58 -22.78 9.45
N VAL A 226 -16.10 -21.54 9.26
CA VAL A 226 -16.38 -20.40 10.16
C VAL A 226 -17.90 -20.12 10.19
N THR A 227 -18.42 -19.86 11.39
CA THR A 227 -19.83 -19.50 11.60
C THR A 227 -20.01 -18.26 12.47
N GLN A 228 -19.01 -17.92 13.29
CA GLN A 228 -19.09 -16.74 14.16
C GLN A 228 -17.72 -16.07 14.32
N VAL A 229 -17.78 -14.74 14.47
CA VAL A 229 -16.70 -13.90 14.98
C VAL A 229 -17.02 -13.52 16.41
N VAL A 230 -16.04 -13.61 17.31
CA VAL A 230 -16.21 -13.32 18.73
C VAL A 230 -15.34 -12.11 19.13
N THR A 231 -15.96 -11.16 19.81
CA THR A 231 -15.29 -10.01 20.46
C THR A 231 -15.64 -9.94 21.94
N ALA A 232 -15.18 -8.94 22.65
CA ALA A 232 -15.61 -8.69 24.04
C ALA A 232 -17.08 -8.22 24.14
N GLU A 233 -17.62 -7.65 23.05
CA GLU A 233 -18.97 -7.08 23.00
C GLU A 233 -20.04 -8.13 22.61
N GLY A 234 -19.63 -9.22 21.95
CA GLY A 234 -20.56 -10.27 21.53
C GLY A 234 -20.03 -11.30 20.55
N GLU A 235 -20.97 -12.12 20.07
CA GLU A 235 -20.76 -13.14 19.04
C GLU A 235 -21.60 -12.76 17.82
N TYR A 236 -21.00 -12.78 16.64
CA TYR A 236 -21.61 -12.32 15.39
C TYR A 236 -21.62 -13.45 14.37
N ASP A 237 -22.82 -13.78 13.87
CA ASP A 237 -22.97 -14.82 12.86
C ASP A 237 -22.43 -14.38 11.52
N VAL A 238 -21.55 -15.20 10.93
CA VAL A 238 -20.87 -14.92 9.65
C VAL A 238 -20.77 -16.19 8.80
N ASP A 239 -20.70 -16.00 7.49
CA ASP A 239 -20.51 -17.07 6.53
C ASP A 239 -19.12 -17.03 5.90
N LEU A 240 -18.47 -15.86 5.93
CA LEU A 240 -17.16 -15.58 5.35
C LEU A 240 -16.41 -14.56 6.19
N VAL A 241 -15.12 -14.77 6.39
CA VAL A 241 -14.22 -13.82 7.07
C VAL A 241 -13.06 -13.42 6.15
N ILE A 242 -12.78 -12.12 6.06
CA ILE A 242 -11.63 -11.58 5.33
C ILE A 242 -10.73 -10.83 6.31
N ASN A 243 -9.55 -11.38 6.58
CA ASN A 243 -8.55 -10.76 7.45
C ASN A 243 -7.73 -9.71 6.69
N ALA A 244 -7.84 -8.45 7.09
CA ALA A 244 -7.16 -7.28 6.53
C ALA A 244 -6.39 -6.48 7.62
N ILE A 245 -5.89 -7.17 8.66
CA ILE A 245 -5.23 -6.55 9.84
C ILE A 245 -3.80 -6.06 9.58
N GLY A 246 -3.36 -6.08 8.31
CA GLY A 246 -2.07 -5.53 7.88
C GLY A 246 -1.07 -6.58 7.43
N PHE A 247 0.16 -6.12 7.18
CA PHE A 247 1.25 -6.91 6.60
C PHE A 247 2.55 -6.71 7.37
N ARG A 248 3.40 -7.73 7.32
CA ARG A 248 4.78 -7.68 7.79
C ARG A 248 5.75 -7.86 6.63
N PRO A 249 6.95 -7.26 6.66
CA PRO A 249 7.97 -7.49 5.65
C PRO A 249 8.30 -8.98 5.52
N ASN A 250 8.46 -9.46 4.28
CA ASN A 250 8.95 -10.82 4.05
C ASN A 250 10.48 -10.84 4.04
N ASN A 251 11.06 -11.16 5.19
CA ASN A 251 12.51 -11.18 5.43
C ASN A 251 13.10 -12.59 5.62
N SER A 252 12.32 -13.64 5.32
CA SER A 252 12.70 -15.03 5.62
C SER A 252 14.05 -15.45 5.05
N LEU A 253 14.41 -14.93 3.87
CA LEU A 253 15.62 -15.31 3.14
C LEU A 253 16.91 -14.64 3.65
N GLY A 254 16.81 -13.47 4.28
CA GLY A 254 18.01 -12.70 4.63
C GLY A 254 18.06 -12.23 6.08
N LYS A 255 17.10 -12.61 6.94
CA LYS A 255 16.98 -12.09 8.31
C LYS A 255 18.18 -12.39 9.20
N ASP A 256 18.89 -13.48 8.95
CA ASP A 256 20.02 -13.94 9.75
C ASP A 256 21.38 -13.43 9.22
N HIS A 257 21.40 -12.84 8.01
CA HIS A 257 22.58 -12.29 7.34
C HIS A 257 22.57 -10.77 7.21
N LEU A 258 21.41 -10.18 6.92
CA LEU A 258 21.25 -8.75 6.66
C LEU A 258 20.74 -7.99 7.87
N ARG A 259 21.16 -6.72 8.02
CA ARG A 259 20.62 -5.84 9.08
C ARG A 259 19.15 -5.52 8.82
N LEU A 260 18.37 -5.58 9.91
CA LEU A 260 16.92 -5.34 9.85
C LEU A 260 16.55 -4.06 10.61
N PHE A 261 15.47 -3.43 10.14
CA PHE A 261 14.77 -2.37 10.85
C PHE A 261 13.87 -2.98 11.94
N LYS A 262 13.37 -2.14 12.87
CA LYS A 262 12.58 -2.56 14.05
C LYS A 262 11.35 -3.43 13.77
N ASN A 263 10.77 -3.32 12.55
CA ASN A 263 9.61 -4.13 12.13
C ASN A 263 9.99 -5.35 11.28
N GLY A 264 11.30 -5.64 11.15
CA GLY A 264 11.81 -6.74 10.37
C GLY A 264 12.09 -6.43 8.89
N ALA A 265 11.83 -5.23 8.38
CA ALA A 265 12.22 -4.85 7.02
C ALA A 265 13.75 -4.84 6.87
N TYR A 266 14.25 -5.22 5.69
CA TYR A 266 15.68 -5.06 5.40
C TYR A 266 16.07 -3.58 5.47
N LEU A 267 17.06 -3.28 6.29
CA LEU A 267 17.59 -1.92 6.39
C LEU A 267 18.50 -1.65 5.19
N VAL A 268 18.10 -0.70 4.36
CA VAL A 268 18.87 -0.24 3.20
C VAL A 268 19.29 1.21 3.34
N ASP A 269 20.28 1.60 2.55
CA ASP A 269 20.66 3.00 2.38
C ASP A 269 19.80 3.70 1.30
N ARG A 270 20.10 4.96 0.99
CA ARG A 270 19.37 5.71 -0.05
C ARG A 270 19.65 5.24 -1.48
N TYR A 271 20.52 4.26 -1.66
CA TYR A 271 20.83 3.61 -2.94
C TYR A 271 20.15 2.24 -3.08
N GLY A 272 19.39 1.81 -2.07
CA GLY A 272 18.73 0.51 -2.01
C GLY A 272 19.65 -0.64 -1.59
N GLN A 273 20.91 -0.34 -1.20
CA GLN A 273 21.90 -1.34 -0.82
C GLN A 273 21.70 -1.75 0.65
N THR A 274 21.79 -3.05 0.92
CA THR A 274 21.71 -3.63 2.26
C THR A 274 23.07 -3.56 3.00
N SER A 275 23.20 -4.25 4.12
CA SER A 275 24.48 -4.43 4.81
C SER A 275 25.48 -5.29 4.03
N ASP A 276 25.03 -6.08 3.04
CA ASP A 276 25.88 -6.76 2.09
C ASP A 276 25.98 -5.95 0.78
N LYS A 277 27.21 -5.63 0.36
CA LYS A 277 27.50 -4.80 -0.83
C LYS A 277 27.02 -5.40 -2.17
N ASN A 278 26.70 -6.67 -2.20
CA ASN A 278 26.21 -7.37 -3.39
C ASN A 278 24.70 -7.58 -3.38
N VAL A 279 24.02 -7.19 -2.28
CA VAL A 279 22.59 -7.44 -2.06
C VAL A 279 21.84 -6.12 -1.89
N TYR A 280 20.81 -5.96 -2.70
CA TYR A 280 19.86 -4.86 -2.65
C TYR A 280 18.50 -5.38 -2.18
N ALA A 281 17.72 -4.53 -1.52
CA ALA A 281 16.36 -4.88 -1.14
C ALA A 281 15.40 -3.73 -1.49
N VAL A 282 14.24 -4.09 -2.04
CA VAL A 282 13.30 -3.14 -2.65
C VAL A 282 11.84 -3.49 -2.38
N GLY A 283 10.96 -2.51 -2.41
CA GLY A 283 9.52 -2.69 -2.16
C GLY A 283 9.21 -2.97 -0.69
N ASP A 284 8.12 -3.71 -0.45
CA ASP A 284 7.55 -3.90 0.89
C ASP A 284 8.46 -4.71 1.85
N CYS A 285 9.52 -5.34 1.38
CA CYS A 285 10.47 -6.04 2.27
C CYS A 285 11.57 -5.12 2.83
N ALA A 286 11.69 -3.87 2.35
CA ALA A 286 12.79 -2.95 2.65
C ALA A 286 12.31 -1.63 3.27
N THR A 287 13.23 -0.95 3.95
CA THR A 287 13.04 0.44 4.38
C THR A 287 13.18 1.42 3.23
N ILE A 288 12.66 2.65 3.42
CA ILE A 288 12.76 3.75 2.47
C ILE A 288 12.97 5.07 3.22
N TYR A 289 13.60 6.06 2.59
CA TYR A 289 13.82 7.36 3.19
C TYR A 289 12.55 8.22 3.15
N SER A 290 12.11 8.71 4.32
CA SER A 290 10.99 9.63 4.45
C SER A 290 11.47 11.07 4.54
N ASN A 291 11.00 11.94 3.64
CA ASN A 291 11.33 13.37 3.66
C ASN A 291 10.62 14.11 4.80
N ALA A 292 9.44 13.65 5.21
CA ALA A 292 8.74 14.25 6.35
C ALA A 292 9.41 13.94 7.70
N LEU A 293 10.21 12.87 7.77
CA LEU A 293 10.90 12.43 8.99
C LEU A 293 12.42 12.60 8.93
N ASP A 294 12.98 12.94 7.78
CA ASP A 294 14.42 13.03 7.49
C ASP A 294 15.20 11.77 7.93
N LYS A 295 14.61 10.57 7.75
CA LYS A 295 15.24 9.29 8.12
C LYS A 295 14.68 8.10 7.36
N MET A 296 15.44 6.99 7.42
CA MET A 296 14.94 5.70 6.94
C MET A 296 13.76 5.23 7.81
N THR A 297 12.70 4.77 7.16
CA THR A 297 11.48 4.26 7.78
C THR A 297 10.86 3.15 6.93
N TYR A 298 9.67 2.71 7.29
CA TYR A 298 8.93 1.70 6.54
C TYR A 298 7.62 2.28 6.01
N ILE A 299 7.47 2.32 4.68
CA ILE A 299 6.27 2.80 3.98
C ILE A 299 6.03 1.87 2.77
N ALA A 300 5.15 0.90 2.94
CA ALA A 300 4.83 -0.10 1.93
C ALA A 300 3.72 0.40 1.00
N LEU A 301 4.10 0.87 -0.19
CA LEU A 301 3.20 1.35 -1.25
C LEU A 301 3.75 0.91 -2.62
N ALA A 302 2.86 0.53 -3.54
CA ALA A 302 3.23 0.08 -4.89
C ALA A 302 4.08 1.09 -5.65
N SER A 303 3.74 2.39 -5.57
CA SER A 303 4.52 3.46 -6.19
C SER A 303 5.93 3.63 -5.59
N ASN A 304 6.08 3.36 -4.29
CA ASN A 304 7.39 3.34 -3.62
C ASN A 304 8.20 2.11 -4.05
N ALA A 305 7.52 0.97 -4.20
CA ALA A 305 8.14 -0.27 -4.67
C ALA A 305 8.76 -0.07 -6.07
N VAL A 306 8.02 0.53 -7.01
CA VAL A 306 8.53 0.86 -8.36
C VAL A 306 9.77 1.74 -8.28
N ARG A 307 9.70 2.87 -7.55
CA ARG A 307 10.84 3.80 -7.43
C ARG A 307 12.06 3.15 -6.77
N SER A 308 11.87 2.34 -5.74
CA SER A 308 12.98 1.62 -5.08
C SER A 308 13.65 0.62 -6.02
N GLY A 309 12.87 -0.08 -6.85
CA GLY A 309 13.39 -1.00 -7.88
C GLY A 309 14.28 -0.28 -8.91
N ILE A 310 13.82 0.89 -9.42
CA ILE A 310 14.58 1.73 -10.35
C ILE A 310 15.90 2.17 -9.72
N VAL A 311 15.85 2.74 -8.51
CA VAL A 311 17.04 3.22 -7.79
C VAL A 311 18.05 2.10 -7.56
N ALA A 312 17.60 0.96 -7.04
CA ALA A 312 18.49 -0.18 -6.78
C ALA A 312 19.15 -0.72 -8.04
N ALA A 313 18.39 -0.82 -9.14
CA ALA A 313 18.91 -1.33 -10.42
C ALA A 313 20.02 -0.44 -10.99
N HIS A 314 19.84 0.89 -11.00
CA HIS A 314 20.88 1.82 -11.46
C HIS A 314 22.15 1.70 -10.60
N ASN A 315 22.01 1.67 -9.28
CA ASN A 315 23.17 1.59 -8.38
C ASN A 315 23.88 0.23 -8.47
N LEU A 316 23.12 -0.84 -8.59
CA LEU A 316 23.66 -2.19 -8.79
C LEU A 316 24.50 -2.27 -10.06
N ALA A 317 24.06 -1.62 -11.15
CA ALA A 317 24.75 -1.56 -12.42
C ALA A 317 25.88 -0.49 -12.50
N GLY A 318 26.15 0.21 -11.39
CA GLY A 318 27.26 1.16 -11.28
C GLY A 318 26.91 2.63 -11.59
N THR A 319 25.66 2.93 -11.92
CA THR A 319 25.19 4.31 -12.08
C THR A 319 24.69 4.84 -10.74
N LYS A 320 25.40 5.80 -10.16
CA LYS A 320 25.03 6.39 -8.85
C LYS A 320 23.75 7.21 -8.97
N LEU A 321 22.66 6.70 -8.38
CA LEU A 321 21.35 7.34 -8.30
C LEU A 321 20.86 7.29 -6.86
N GLU A 322 20.88 8.43 -6.17
CA GLU A 322 20.36 8.52 -4.81
C GLU A 322 18.83 8.69 -4.83
N SER A 323 18.12 7.95 -3.96
CA SER A 323 16.69 8.14 -3.77
C SER A 323 16.39 9.55 -3.26
N VAL A 324 15.49 10.25 -3.93
CA VAL A 324 15.00 11.57 -3.46
C VAL A 324 14.10 11.46 -2.21
N GLY A 325 13.83 10.25 -1.75
CA GLY A 325 12.92 10.00 -0.64
C GLY A 325 11.45 9.91 -1.07
N VAL A 326 10.59 9.66 -0.09
CA VAL A 326 9.14 9.52 -0.28
C VAL A 326 8.37 10.20 0.84
N GLN A 327 7.09 10.47 0.59
CA GLN A 327 6.17 11.05 1.58
C GLN A 327 5.06 10.09 1.99
N GLY A 328 4.89 8.96 1.31
CA GLY A 328 3.79 8.03 1.54
C GLY A 328 2.46 8.52 0.96
N SER A 329 2.51 9.21 -0.19
CA SER A 329 1.30 9.69 -0.87
C SER A 329 0.39 8.54 -1.23
N ASN A 330 -0.86 8.64 -0.87
CA ASN A 330 -1.88 7.60 -1.04
C ASN A 330 -3.27 8.22 -1.22
N GLY A 331 -4.23 7.40 -1.63
CA GLY A 331 -5.62 7.82 -1.80
C GLY A 331 -6.56 6.63 -1.73
N ILE A 332 -7.83 6.90 -1.42
CA ILE A 332 -8.92 5.93 -1.37
C ILE A 332 -10.18 6.57 -1.96
N ASN A 333 -10.96 5.77 -2.67
CA ASN A 333 -12.27 6.15 -3.15
C ASN A 333 -13.27 5.06 -2.76
N ILE A 334 -14.23 5.42 -1.91
CA ILE A 334 -15.30 4.53 -1.43
C ILE A 334 -16.63 5.16 -1.79
N TRP A 335 -17.39 4.53 -2.67
CA TRP A 335 -18.52 5.12 -3.38
C TRP A 335 -18.14 6.50 -3.95
N ASP A 336 -18.73 7.57 -3.42
CA ASP A 336 -18.46 8.92 -3.91
C ASP A 336 -17.40 9.66 -3.09
N LEU A 337 -17.05 9.19 -1.91
CA LEU A 337 -16.07 9.84 -1.05
C LEU A 337 -14.63 9.51 -1.48
N LYS A 338 -13.90 10.53 -1.88
CA LYS A 338 -12.49 10.46 -2.24
C LYS A 338 -11.66 11.13 -1.16
N MET A 339 -10.65 10.41 -0.67
CA MET A 339 -9.72 10.93 0.32
C MET A 339 -8.29 10.69 -0.16
N VAL A 340 -7.45 11.69 -0.01
CA VAL A 340 -6.02 11.59 -0.36
C VAL A 340 -5.16 12.17 0.75
N SER A 341 -3.98 11.59 0.96
CA SER A 341 -3.02 12.09 1.93
C SER A 341 -1.58 11.97 1.45
N THR A 342 -0.70 12.78 2.02
CA THR A 342 0.74 12.71 1.84
C THR A 342 1.45 13.18 3.10
N GLY A 343 2.61 12.63 3.39
CA GLY A 343 3.35 12.95 4.62
C GLY A 343 2.69 12.35 5.87
N LEU A 344 2.64 13.11 6.93
CA LEU A 344 2.21 12.69 8.25
C LEU A 344 0.85 13.29 8.61
N SER A 345 -0.02 12.50 9.21
CA SER A 345 -1.13 13.02 10.00
C SER A 345 -0.60 13.69 11.28
N VAL A 346 -1.42 14.51 11.93
CA VAL A 346 -1.06 15.14 13.22
C VAL A 346 -0.71 14.06 14.26
N GLU A 347 -1.52 13.01 14.31
CA GLU A 347 -1.30 11.89 15.24
C GLU A 347 0.00 11.15 14.93
N ALA A 348 0.28 10.88 13.66
CA ALA A 348 1.52 10.23 13.25
C ALA A 348 2.75 11.11 13.55
N ALA A 349 2.70 12.41 13.26
CA ALA A 349 3.77 13.36 13.55
C ALA A 349 4.10 13.38 15.05
N LYS A 350 3.09 13.49 15.90
CA LYS A 350 3.26 13.45 17.38
C LYS A 350 3.84 12.12 17.85
N LYS A 351 3.39 10.99 17.28
CA LYS A 351 3.92 9.65 17.59
C LYS A 351 5.40 9.51 17.23
N PHE A 352 5.86 10.23 16.20
CA PHE A 352 7.27 10.30 15.83
C PHE A 352 8.06 11.36 16.60
N GLY A 353 7.43 12.11 17.50
CA GLY A 353 8.05 13.12 18.36
C GLY A 353 8.25 14.47 17.68
N LEU A 354 7.53 14.77 16.60
CA LEU A 354 7.55 16.09 15.96
C LEU A 354 6.61 17.05 16.68
N ASP A 355 7.05 18.26 16.94
CA ASP A 355 6.20 19.36 17.43
C ASP A 355 5.54 20.03 16.23
N VAL A 356 4.26 19.72 16.02
CA VAL A 356 3.51 20.16 14.86
C VAL A 356 2.25 20.91 15.24
N GLU A 357 1.90 21.86 14.39
CA GLU A 357 0.63 22.51 14.28
C GLU A 357 -0.09 22.07 13.00
N TYR A 358 -1.37 22.40 12.90
CA TYR A 358 -2.14 22.15 11.68
C TYR A 358 -3.14 23.27 11.44
N THR A 359 -3.58 23.36 10.19
CA THR A 359 -4.69 24.23 9.81
C THR A 359 -5.71 23.45 9.03
N ASP A 360 -6.99 23.72 9.28
CA ASP A 360 -8.13 23.15 8.58
C ASP A 360 -8.83 24.24 7.76
N PHE A 361 -9.31 23.84 6.57
CA PHE A 361 -10.17 24.67 5.77
C PHE A 361 -11.18 23.79 5.02
N GLU A 362 -12.37 24.33 4.81
CA GLU A 362 -13.44 23.64 4.09
C GLU A 362 -14.25 24.67 3.32
N ASP A 363 -14.44 24.46 2.03
CA ASP A 363 -15.23 25.32 1.14
C ASP A 363 -15.57 24.57 -0.16
N LEU A 364 -16.47 25.14 -0.93
CA LEU A 364 -16.72 24.69 -2.30
C LEU A 364 -15.45 24.80 -3.16
N GLN A 365 -15.23 23.82 -4.02
CA GLN A 365 -14.10 23.84 -4.95
C GLN A 365 -14.19 25.00 -5.94
N LYS A 366 -15.39 25.30 -6.44
CA LYS A 366 -15.68 26.31 -7.46
C LYS A 366 -16.62 27.38 -6.90
N PRO A 367 -16.77 28.54 -7.56
CA PRO A 367 -17.70 29.58 -7.10
C PRO A 367 -19.13 29.06 -6.93
N ALA A 368 -19.86 29.59 -5.96
CA ALA A 368 -21.20 29.14 -5.57
C ALA A 368 -22.26 29.25 -6.70
N PHE A 369 -21.99 30.04 -7.76
CA PHE A 369 -22.87 30.11 -8.93
C PHE A 369 -22.73 28.91 -9.88
N MET A 370 -21.71 28.07 -9.71
CA MET A 370 -21.57 26.83 -10.48
C MET A 370 -22.64 25.81 -10.07
N PRO A 371 -23.11 24.96 -11.00
CA PRO A 371 -24.10 23.93 -10.68
C PRO A 371 -23.61 23.00 -9.54
N LYS A 372 -24.55 22.63 -8.65
CA LYS A 372 -24.21 21.81 -7.47
C LYS A 372 -23.70 20.41 -7.77
N ASP A 373 -24.14 19.85 -8.89
CA ASP A 373 -23.74 18.50 -9.37
C ASP A 373 -22.29 18.40 -9.86
N VAL A 374 -21.63 19.57 -10.05
CA VAL A 374 -20.22 19.66 -10.46
C VAL A 374 -19.40 20.57 -9.54
N ASN A 375 -19.85 20.82 -8.32
CA ASN A 375 -19.21 21.72 -7.37
C ASN A 375 -19.38 21.22 -5.92
N ALA A 376 -18.51 20.30 -5.51
CA ALA A 376 -18.52 19.76 -4.16
C ALA A 376 -17.64 20.56 -3.20
N GLU A 377 -17.91 20.38 -1.92
CA GLU A 377 -17.03 20.85 -0.85
C GLU A 377 -15.71 20.06 -0.84
N VAL A 378 -14.63 20.76 -0.54
CA VAL A 378 -13.30 20.20 -0.30
C VAL A 378 -12.90 20.52 1.12
N LYS A 379 -12.63 19.47 1.89
CA LYS A 379 -12.02 19.57 3.20
C LYS A 379 -10.52 19.33 3.07
N ILE A 380 -9.71 20.22 3.63
CA ILE A 380 -8.25 20.13 3.64
C ILE A 380 -7.70 20.34 5.04
N ARG A 381 -6.67 19.55 5.39
CA ARG A 381 -5.78 19.77 6.52
C ARG A 381 -4.35 19.84 6.03
N ILE A 382 -3.59 20.84 6.51
CA ILE A 382 -2.15 20.94 6.30
C ILE A 382 -1.45 20.83 7.65
N VAL A 383 -0.50 19.92 7.78
CA VAL A 383 0.31 19.70 8.98
C VAL A 383 1.70 20.28 8.75
N TYR A 384 2.19 21.08 9.67
CA TYR A 384 3.49 21.74 9.58
C TYR A 384 4.21 21.74 10.92
N GLU A 385 5.54 21.75 10.89
CA GLU A 385 6.37 21.89 12.09
C GLU A 385 6.18 23.29 12.69
N LYS A 386 6.05 23.37 14.00
CA LYS A 386 5.76 24.62 14.70
C LYS A 386 6.86 25.68 14.56
N GLU A 387 8.12 25.30 14.72
CA GLU A 387 9.26 26.21 14.68
C GLU A 387 9.69 26.53 13.25
N SER A 388 9.97 25.52 12.45
CA SER A 388 10.47 25.67 11.07
C SER A 388 9.40 26.09 10.08
N ARG A 389 8.13 25.87 10.41
CA ARG A 389 6.94 26.03 9.58
C ARG A 389 6.95 25.20 8.29
N ARG A 390 7.86 24.19 8.21
CA ARG A 390 7.90 23.21 7.10
C ARG A 390 6.63 22.39 7.06
N ILE A 391 6.07 22.23 5.87
CA ILE A 391 4.95 21.29 5.64
C ILE A 391 5.48 19.87 5.79
N VAL A 392 4.83 19.07 6.62
CA VAL A 392 5.16 17.66 6.87
C VAL A 392 4.02 16.71 6.54
N GLY A 393 2.82 17.24 6.25
CA GLY A 393 1.67 16.44 5.86
C GLY A 393 0.53 17.25 5.29
N ALA A 394 -0.32 16.58 4.50
CA ALA A 394 -1.58 17.12 4.01
C ALA A 394 -2.61 16.01 3.80
N GLN A 395 -3.88 16.32 4.03
CA GLN A 395 -5.03 15.44 3.85
C GLN A 395 -6.14 16.23 3.18
N LEU A 396 -6.80 15.62 2.16
CA LEU A 396 -7.94 16.19 1.48
C LEU A 396 -9.07 15.15 1.41
N ALA A 397 -10.31 15.64 1.45
CA ALA A 397 -11.50 14.84 1.22
C ALA A 397 -12.52 15.63 0.39
N SER A 398 -13.16 14.97 -0.58
CA SER A 398 -14.23 15.52 -1.39
C SER A 398 -15.03 14.41 -2.08
N THR A 399 -16.20 14.72 -2.57
CA THR A 399 -16.92 13.86 -3.54
C THR A 399 -16.48 14.09 -4.98
N GLU A 400 -15.80 15.21 -5.27
CA GLU A 400 -15.11 15.41 -6.54
C GLU A 400 -13.66 14.90 -6.50
N ASP A 401 -13.06 14.70 -7.67
CA ASP A 401 -11.67 14.29 -7.76
C ASP A 401 -10.73 15.50 -7.52
N VAL A 402 -10.16 15.53 -6.32
CA VAL A 402 -9.13 16.49 -5.91
C VAL A 402 -7.76 15.84 -5.75
N SER A 403 -7.61 14.60 -6.24
CA SER A 403 -6.42 13.78 -6.00
C SER A 403 -5.12 14.41 -6.51
N MET A 404 -5.17 15.13 -7.63
CA MET A 404 -3.98 15.78 -8.19
C MET A 404 -3.39 16.87 -7.28
N ALA A 405 -4.18 17.51 -6.43
CA ALA A 405 -3.71 18.51 -5.49
C ALA A 405 -2.69 17.96 -4.48
N ILE A 406 -2.79 16.67 -4.12
CA ILE A 406 -1.90 16.04 -3.14
C ILE A 406 -0.44 15.98 -3.62
N HIS A 407 -0.20 15.92 -4.93
CA HIS A 407 1.14 15.84 -5.49
C HIS A 407 1.94 17.13 -5.31
N MET A 408 1.27 18.28 -5.27
CA MET A 408 1.90 19.56 -4.92
C MET A 408 2.40 19.53 -3.46
N PHE A 409 1.61 18.99 -2.53
CA PHE A 409 2.03 18.81 -1.13
C PHE A 409 3.15 17.79 -0.99
N SER A 410 3.12 16.71 -1.79
CA SER A 410 4.22 15.75 -1.85
C SER A 410 5.54 16.42 -2.24
N LEU A 411 5.52 17.27 -3.29
CA LEU A 411 6.69 18.07 -3.69
C LEU A 411 7.09 19.11 -2.62
N ALA A 412 6.09 19.77 -2.00
CA ALA A 412 6.35 20.74 -0.94
C ALA A 412 7.08 20.12 0.26
N ILE A 413 6.70 18.90 0.66
CA ILE A 413 7.39 18.15 1.73
C ILE A 413 8.81 17.78 1.29
N GLN A 414 8.98 17.25 0.06
CA GLN A 414 10.28 16.89 -0.48
C GLN A 414 11.26 18.07 -0.50
N GLU A 415 10.79 19.24 -0.90
CA GLU A 415 11.59 20.47 -1.03
C GLU A 415 11.54 21.35 0.21
N HIS A 416 11.05 20.83 1.35
CA HIS A 416 10.98 21.53 2.63
C HIS A 416 10.31 22.92 2.55
N VAL A 417 9.26 23.02 1.76
CA VAL A 417 8.49 24.25 1.60
C VAL A 417 7.76 24.57 2.90
N THR A 418 7.78 25.85 3.31
CA THR A 418 7.03 26.32 4.48
C THR A 418 5.59 26.64 4.12
N ILE A 419 4.69 26.58 5.12
CA ILE A 419 3.28 26.93 4.94
C ILE A 419 3.12 28.40 4.53
N ASP A 420 4.03 29.29 4.94
CA ASP A 420 4.03 30.70 4.56
C ASP A 420 4.30 30.90 3.06
N LYS A 421 5.18 30.11 2.47
CA LYS A 421 5.41 30.13 1.01
C LYS A 421 4.19 29.61 0.25
N LEU A 422 3.55 28.56 0.80
CA LEU A 422 2.33 27.98 0.20
C LEU A 422 1.18 28.97 0.18
N SER A 423 1.05 29.83 1.20
CA SER A 423 -0.03 30.81 1.33
C SER A 423 -0.07 31.85 0.19
N LEU A 424 1.08 32.06 -0.48
CA LEU A 424 1.24 33.00 -1.59
C LEU A 424 1.57 32.30 -2.92
N LEU A 425 1.29 30.99 -3.01
CA LEU A 425 1.56 30.23 -4.22
C LEU A 425 0.72 30.77 -5.39
N ASP A 426 1.35 30.89 -6.57
CA ASP A 426 0.68 31.24 -7.81
C ASP A 426 -0.23 30.10 -8.27
N ILE A 427 -1.51 30.19 -7.89
CA ILE A 427 -2.58 29.29 -8.32
C ILE A 427 -3.50 30.07 -9.27
N PHE A 428 -3.62 29.60 -10.52
CA PHE A 428 -4.51 30.25 -11.49
C PHE A 428 -5.97 30.19 -11.01
N PHE A 429 -6.78 31.14 -11.47
CA PHE A 429 -8.21 31.14 -11.26
C PHE A 429 -8.96 31.01 -12.58
N LEU A 430 -9.90 30.05 -12.63
CA LEU A 430 -10.96 29.98 -13.62
C LEU A 430 -12.19 29.31 -12.96
N PRO A 431 -13.41 29.89 -13.07
CA PRO A 431 -14.60 29.37 -12.37
C PRO A 431 -14.91 27.89 -12.62
N HIS A 432 -14.53 27.34 -13.76
CA HIS A 432 -14.69 25.92 -14.08
C HIS A 432 -13.83 24.99 -13.23
N PHE A 433 -12.77 25.49 -12.60
CA PHE A 433 -11.81 24.67 -11.88
C PHE A 433 -11.69 25.00 -10.40
N ASN A 434 -11.72 26.27 -10.02
CA ASN A 434 -11.48 26.71 -8.65
C ASN A 434 -12.07 28.09 -8.34
N GLN A 435 -11.81 28.58 -7.12
CA GLN A 435 -12.16 29.92 -6.66
C GLN A 435 -10.93 30.84 -6.64
N PRO A 436 -11.12 32.19 -6.70
CA PRO A 436 -10.01 33.14 -6.50
C PRO A 436 -9.35 32.96 -5.14
N TYR A 437 -10.15 32.69 -4.11
CA TYR A 437 -9.68 32.30 -2.77
C TYR A 437 -9.66 30.77 -2.70
N ASN A 438 -8.61 30.20 -3.31
CA ASN A 438 -8.46 28.76 -3.42
C ASN A 438 -8.31 28.09 -2.04
N TYR A 439 -8.97 26.96 -1.83
CA TYR A 439 -8.96 26.23 -0.57
C TYR A 439 -7.54 25.90 -0.06
N ILE A 440 -6.57 25.71 -0.97
CA ILE A 440 -5.17 25.43 -0.61
C ILE A 440 -4.52 26.66 0.02
N THR A 441 -4.59 27.82 -0.67
CA THR A 441 -4.00 29.06 -0.16
C THR A 441 -4.75 29.57 1.06
N MET A 442 -6.06 29.41 1.13
CA MET A 442 -6.87 29.78 2.29
C MET A 442 -6.53 28.93 3.52
N ALA A 443 -6.34 27.62 3.35
CA ALA A 443 -5.85 26.76 4.42
C ALA A 443 -4.47 27.22 4.92
N ALA A 444 -3.56 27.55 4.01
CA ALA A 444 -2.24 28.03 4.39
C ALA A 444 -2.25 29.41 5.06
N LEU A 445 -3.09 30.34 4.60
CA LEU A 445 -3.27 31.68 5.20
C LEU A 445 -3.87 31.64 6.61
N SER A 446 -4.65 30.60 6.96
CA SER A 446 -5.21 30.41 8.29
C SER A 446 -4.24 29.82 9.30
N ALA A 447 -3.02 29.45 8.89
CA ALA A 447 -1.97 28.96 9.79
C ALA A 447 -1.52 30.04 10.76
N LYS A 448 -1.44 29.67 12.05
CA LYS A 448 -1.06 30.57 13.16
C LYS A 448 0.45 30.57 13.40
#